data_9a4ae0679979f87e150c431ca5af50da
#
_entry.id   9a4ae0679979f87e150c431ca5af50da
#
_cell.length_a   1.000
_cell.length_b   1.000
_cell.length_c   1.000
_cell.angle_alpha   90.00
_cell.angle_beta   90.00
_cell.angle_gamma   90.00
#
_symmetry.space_group_name_H-M   'P 1'
#
loop_
_entity.id
_entity.type
_entity.pdbx_description
1 polymer ?
#
loop_
_entity_poly.entity_id
_entity_poly.type
_entity_poly.pdbx_seq_one_letter_code
_entity_poly.pdbx_strand_id
1 'polypeptide(L)'
;MKKKCVLMMLIAIMTASLAGCGSSKDGSGKSVKLDPDHPVSLTIWHYYNGAQQAMFDTLVKEFNASVGKEEGVYVESYSQGSVSDLEEAVNSSLNGEVGAEELPDIFSSYSDTAYAVQQQDKLADLSVYFTEDELSRYVDSYIQEGYFNQDGALYLFPVAKSTEITMINKTD
;
A
#
# COMPACT_ATOMS: atom_id res chain seq x y z
N MET A 1 -29.59 38.37 40.94
CA MET A 1 -29.14 36.99 41.09
C MET A 1 -29.30 36.14 39.82
N LYS A 2 -30.42 36.27 39.08
CA LYS A 2 -30.67 35.46 37.86
C LYS A 2 -29.67 35.67 36.69
N LYS A 3 -29.12 36.91 36.51
CA LYS A 3 -28.15 37.21 35.45
C LYS A 3 -26.75 36.61 35.67
N LYS A 4 -26.33 36.39 36.90
CA LYS A 4 -25.03 35.76 37.28
C LYS A 4 -25.05 34.24 37.06
N CYS A 5 -26.19 33.58 37.26
CA CYS A 5 -26.35 32.14 37.00
C CYS A 5 -26.33 31.82 35.48
N VAL A 6 -26.92 32.67 34.64
CA VAL A 6 -26.91 32.47 33.17
C VAL A 6 -25.50 32.66 32.61
N LEU A 7 -24.72 33.62 33.15
CA LEU A 7 -23.34 33.84 32.75
C LEU A 7 -22.41 32.67 33.13
N MET A 8 -22.59 32.10 34.32
CA MET A 8 -21.86 30.91 34.77
C MET A 8 -22.23 29.65 33.94
N MET A 9 -23.48 29.51 33.55
CA MET A 9 -23.93 28.39 32.72
C MET A 9 -23.38 28.46 31.28
N LEU A 10 -23.24 29.66 30.71
CA LEU A 10 -22.64 29.89 29.40
C LEU A 10 -21.12 29.63 29.39
N ILE A 11 -20.41 29.91 30.49
CA ILE A 11 -18.97 29.62 30.59
C ILE A 11 -18.73 28.11 30.75
N ALA A 12 -19.60 27.37 31.43
CA ALA A 12 -19.50 25.92 31.57
C ALA A 12 -19.71 25.15 30.26
N ILE A 13 -20.47 25.72 29.32
CA ILE A 13 -20.71 25.11 28.01
C ILE A 13 -19.50 25.33 27.05
N MET A 14 -18.75 26.42 27.22
CA MET A 14 -17.56 26.69 26.39
C MET A 14 -16.32 25.89 26.78
N THR A 15 -16.25 25.32 27.99
CA THR A 15 -15.10 24.49 28.41
C THR A 15 -15.22 23.02 28.08
N ALA A 16 -16.37 22.54 27.57
CA ALA A 16 -16.60 21.15 27.21
C ALA A 16 -16.14 20.81 25.77
N SER A 17 -15.74 21.78 24.94
CA SER A 17 -15.40 21.60 23.53
C SER A 17 -13.88 21.52 23.25
N LEU A 18 -13.00 21.51 24.29
CA LEU A 18 -11.56 21.36 24.09
C LEU A 18 -10.99 19.97 24.44
N ALA A 19 -11.83 18.97 24.64
CA ALA A 19 -11.39 17.60 24.90
C ALA A 19 -11.65 16.72 23.67
N GLY A 20 -11.03 17.04 22.54
CA GLY A 20 -11.24 16.24 21.35
C GLY A 20 -10.30 16.61 20.20
N CYS A 21 -8.99 16.43 20.38
CA CYS A 21 -8.03 16.18 19.29
C CYS A 21 -6.69 15.82 19.92
N GLY A 22 -6.65 14.70 20.61
CA GLY A 22 -5.43 13.95 20.82
C GLY A 22 -5.23 13.10 19.56
N SER A 23 -4.44 13.56 18.62
CA SER A 23 -3.93 12.71 17.53
C SER A 23 -2.95 11.74 18.18
N SER A 24 -3.46 10.65 18.71
CA SER A 24 -2.64 9.47 19.03
C SER A 24 -2.20 8.91 17.68
N LYS A 25 -0.90 9.01 17.40
CA LYS A 25 -0.24 8.11 16.47
C LYS A 25 -0.20 6.72 17.13
N ASP A 26 -1.35 6.10 17.27
CA ASP A 26 -1.41 4.67 17.50
C ASP A 26 -1.26 3.99 16.14
N GLY A 27 -0.06 3.48 15.88
CA GLY A 27 0.25 2.56 14.80
C GLY A 27 -0.39 1.18 15.01
N SER A 28 -1.56 1.15 15.62
CA SER A 28 -2.43 -0.01 15.65
C SER A 28 -3.23 0.01 14.36
N GLY A 29 -2.79 -0.73 13.35
CA GLY A 29 -3.59 -0.98 12.17
C GLY A 29 -5.00 -1.35 12.63
N LYS A 30 -5.99 -0.54 12.29
CA LYS A 30 -7.38 -0.90 12.56
C LYS A 30 -7.61 -2.20 11.83
N SER A 31 -7.76 -3.29 12.57
CA SER A 31 -8.15 -4.56 11.98
C SER A 31 -9.51 -4.32 11.30
N VAL A 32 -9.51 -4.21 9.99
CA VAL A 32 -10.75 -4.22 9.21
C VAL A 32 -11.34 -5.59 9.39
N LYS A 33 -12.57 -5.65 9.90
CA LYS A 33 -13.28 -6.93 9.96
C LYS A 33 -13.72 -7.28 8.54
N LEU A 34 -13.03 -8.22 7.94
CA LEU A 34 -13.40 -8.76 6.64
C LEU A 34 -14.68 -9.61 6.79
N ASP A 35 -15.47 -9.63 5.73
CA ASP A 35 -16.75 -10.34 5.68
C ASP A 35 -16.87 -11.08 4.34
N PRO A 36 -16.83 -12.42 4.34
CA PRO A 36 -16.98 -13.21 3.12
C PRO A 36 -18.27 -12.98 2.34
N ASP A 37 -19.34 -12.56 3.02
CA ASP A 37 -20.63 -12.25 2.39
C ASP A 37 -20.62 -10.86 1.71
N HIS A 38 -19.66 -10.01 2.07
CA HIS A 38 -19.45 -8.65 1.53
C HIS A 38 -17.95 -8.42 1.25
N PRO A 39 -17.38 -9.08 0.23
CA PRO A 39 -15.94 -9.02 -0.01
C PRO A 39 -15.48 -7.61 -0.39
N VAL A 40 -14.30 -7.27 0.08
CA VAL A 40 -13.57 -6.06 -0.34
C VAL A 40 -12.87 -6.36 -1.65
N SER A 41 -13.02 -5.51 -2.66
CA SER A 41 -12.26 -5.59 -3.90
C SER A 41 -10.96 -4.79 -3.79
N LEU A 42 -9.85 -5.40 -4.21
CA LEU A 42 -8.53 -4.78 -4.28
C LEU A 42 -8.02 -4.82 -5.71
N THR A 43 -7.44 -3.73 -6.16
CA THR A 43 -6.82 -3.61 -7.47
C THR A 43 -5.30 -3.73 -7.39
N ILE A 44 -4.70 -4.53 -8.30
CA ILE A 44 -3.25 -4.67 -8.42
C ILE A 44 -2.81 -4.25 -9.82
N TRP A 45 -1.88 -3.30 -9.92
CA TRP A 45 -1.21 -2.98 -11.18
C TRP A 45 0.18 -3.60 -11.23
N HIS A 46 0.53 -4.19 -12.36
CA HIS A 46 1.82 -4.83 -12.58
C HIS A 46 2.30 -4.65 -14.03
N TYR A 47 3.57 -4.96 -14.28
CA TYR A 47 4.18 -4.89 -15.61
C TYR A 47 4.37 -6.25 -16.28
N TYR A 48 3.87 -7.34 -15.67
CA TYR A 48 3.99 -8.67 -16.26
C TYR A 48 3.22 -8.74 -17.57
N ASN A 49 3.82 -9.41 -18.58
CA ASN A 49 3.21 -9.66 -19.86
C ASN A 49 3.50 -11.09 -20.31
N GLY A 50 2.82 -11.55 -21.37
CA GLY A 50 3.00 -12.89 -21.92
C GLY A 50 2.86 -14.02 -20.91
N ALA A 51 3.86 -14.89 -20.80
CA ALA A 51 3.84 -16.04 -19.89
C ALA A 51 3.85 -15.64 -18.41
N GLN A 52 4.52 -14.56 -18.03
CA GLN A 52 4.53 -14.07 -16.65
C GLN A 52 3.15 -13.56 -16.24
N GLN A 53 2.48 -12.83 -17.11
CA GLN A 53 1.09 -12.39 -16.86
C GLN A 53 0.16 -13.59 -16.69
N ALA A 54 0.20 -14.56 -17.59
CA ALA A 54 -0.65 -15.75 -17.51
C ALA A 54 -0.44 -16.53 -16.18
N MET A 55 0.81 -16.59 -15.70
CA MET A 55 1.13 -17.20 -14.40
C MET A 55 0.55 -16.37 -13.24
N PHE A 56 0.73 -15.05 -13.27
CA PHE A 56 0.23 -14.16 -12.23
C PHE A 56 -1.30 -14.18 -12.14
N ASP A 57 -1.98 -14.13 -13.31
CA ASP A 57 -3.45 -14.23 -13.39
C ASP A 57 -3.95 -15.56 -12.83
N THR A 58 -3.18 -16.64 -13.00
CA THR A 58 -3.50 -17.95 -12.41
C THR A 58 -3.42 -17.88 -10.87
N LEU A 59 -2.36 -17.28 -10.31
CA LEU A 59 -2.21 -17.10 -8.86
C LEU A 59 -3.33 -16.24 -8.28
N VAL A 60 -3.69 -15.14 -8.92
CA VAL A 60 -4.80 -14.28 -8.51
C VAL A 60 -6.12 -15.05 -8.53
N LYS A 61 -6.35 -15.83 -9.59
CA LYS A 61 -7.56 -16.67 -9.68
C LYS A 61 -7.63 -17.73 -8.58
N GLU A 62 -6.50 -18.36 -8.26
CA GLU A 62 -6.41 -19.35 -7.17
C GLU A 62 -6.63 -18.68 -5.82
N PHE A 63 -6.04 -17.51 -5.57
CA PHE A 63 -6.30 -16.71 -4.36
C PHE A 63 -7.79 -16.39 -4.21
N ASN A 64 -8.41 -15.84 -5.25
CA ASN A 64 -9.83 -15.49 -5.24
C ASN A 64 -10.77 -16.69 -5.05
N ALA A 65 -10.33 -17.89 -5.46
CA ALA A 65 -11.12 -19.11 -5.30
C ALA A 65 -10.92 -19.81 -3.93
N SER A 66 -9.89 -19.44 -3.19
CA SER A 66 -9.49 -20.04 -1.91
C SER A 66 -9.50 -19.02 -0.77
N VAL A 67 -8.32 -18.58 -0.34
CA VAL A 67 -8.14 -17.67 0.80
C VAL A 67 -8.94 -16.38 0.63
N GLY A 68 -8.92 -15.76 -0.55
CA GLY A 68 -9.65 -14.53 -0.81
C GLY A 68 -11.17 -14.70 -0.58
N LYS A 69 -11.73 -15.82 -1.04
CA LYS A 69 -13.14 -16.15 -0.81
C LYS A 69 -13.44 -16.41 0.66
N GLU A 70 -12.56 -17.11 1.37
CA GLU A 70 -12.72 -17.44 2.78
C GLU A 70 -12.63 -16.20 3.68
N GLU A 71 -11.73 -15.27 3.34
CA GLU A 71 -11.49 -14.06 4.12
C GLU A 71 -12.35 -12.86 3.68
N GLY A 72 -13.08 -12.94 2.57
CA GLY A 72 -13.85 -11.82 2.04
C GLY A 72 -12.99 -10.77 1.32
N VAL A 73 -12.00 -11.22 0.55
CA VAL A 73 -11.16 -10.37 -0.29
C VAL A 73 -11.21 -10.84 -1.72
N TYR A 74 -11.44 -9.94 -2.65
CA TYR A 74 -11.40 -10.21 -4.09
C TYR A 74 -10.35 -9.33 -4.75
N VAL A 75 -9.45 -9.92 -5.51
CA VAL A 75 -8.34 -9.24 -6.18
C VAL A 75 -8.60 -9.15 -7.67
N GLU A 76 -8.43 -7.96 -8.25
CA GLU A 76 -8.41 -7.70 -9.67
C GLU A 76 -7.01 -7.26 -10.09
N SER A 77 -6.40 -7.97 -11.04
CA SER A 77 -5.06 -7.67 -11.53
C SER A 77 -5.10 -7.06 -12.93
N TYR A 78 -4.31 -6.00 -13.14
CA TYR A 78 -4.23 -5.29 -14.41
C TYR A 78 -2.77 -5.14 -14.83
N SER A 79 -2.44 -5.69 -16.01
CA SER A 79 -1.14 -5.48 -16.61
C SER A 79 -1.09 -4.11 -17.29
N GLN A 80 -0.11 -3.32 -16.93
CA GLN A 80 0.19 -2.04 -17.60
C GLN A 80 1.16 -2.22 -18.79
N GLY A 81 1.58 -3.47 -19.08
CA GLY A 81 2.37 -3.82 -20.26
C GLY A 81 3.88 -3.83 -20.02
N SER A 82 4.47 -2.74 -19.61
CA SER A 82 5.90 -2.62 -19.29
C SER A 82 6.15 -1.88 -17.99
N VAL A 83 7.40 -1.89 -17.53
CA VAL A 83 7.82 -1.09 -16.35
C VAL A 83 7.54 0.39 -16.60
N SER A 84 7.95 0.92 -17.77
CA SER A 84 7.76 2.34 -18.08
C SER A 84 6.28 2.73 -18.20
N ASP A 85 5.44 1.87 -18.78
CA ASP A 85 4.00 2.13 -18.88
C ASP A 85 3.34 2.12 -17.49
N LEU A 86 3.77 1.23 -16.60
CA LEU A 86 3.29 1.19 -15.23
C LEU A 86 3.71 2.44 -14.45
N GLU A 87 4.96 2.87 -14.57
CA GLU A 87 5.47 4.10 -13.94
C GLU A 87 4.72 5.34 -14.45
N GLU A 88 4.45 5.42 -15.75
CA GLU A 88 3.66 6.50 -16.35
C GLU A 88 2.23 6.50 -15.80
N ALA A 89 1.57 5.33 -15.76
CA ALA A 89 0.22 5.19 -15.23
C ALA A 89 0.13 5.62 -13.75
N VAL A 90 1.08 5.16 -12.91
CA VAL A 90 1.16 5.53 -11.49
C VAL A 90 1.38 7.04 -11.33
N ASN A 91 2.31 7.63 -12.09
CA ASN A 91 2.58 9.06 -12.02
C ASN A 91 1.40 9.91 -12.50
N SER A 92 0.73 9.52 -13.58
CA SER A 92 -0.45 10.21 -14.09
C SER A 92 -1.61 10.18 -13.10
N SER A 93 -1.84 9.01 -12.47
CA SER A 93 -2.82 8.86 -11.39
C SER A 93 -2.47 9.71 -10.17
N LEU A 94 -1.21 9.67 -9.75
CA LEU A 94 -0.69 10.42 -8.60
C LEU A 94 -0.87 11.93 -8.77
N ASN A 95 -0.68 12.44 -9.99
CA ASN A 95 -0.79 13.85 -10.33
C ASN A 95 -2.23 14.26 -10.68
N GLY A 96 -3.18 13.34 -10.74
CA GLY A 96 -4.57 13.62 -11.10
C GLY A 96 -4.73 14.12 -12.53
N GLU A 97 -3.95 13.57 -13.47
CA GLU A 97 -4.00 13.97 -14.87
C GLU A 97 -5.36 13.65 -15.51
N VAL A 98 -5.76 14.46 -16.48
CA VAL A 98 -7.05 14.26 -17.14
C VAL A 98 -7.07 12.95 -17.91
N GLY A 99 -7.98 12.07 -17.53
CA GLY A 99 -8.12 10.73 -18.13
C GLY A 99 -7.27 9.65 -17.45
N ALA A 100 -6.48 9.98 -16.43
CA ALA A 100 -5.81 8.98 -15.61
C ALA A 100 -6.84 8.21 -14.75
N GLU A 101 -6.58 6.94 -14.53
CA GLU A 101 -7.32 6.11 -13.58
C GLU A 101 -6.95 6.48 -12.15
N GLU A 102 -7.74 6.07 -11.17
CA GLU A 102 -7.36 6.19 -9.75
C GLU A 102 -6.17 5.28 -9.44
N LEU A 103 -5.35 5.68 -8.46
CA LEU A 103 -4.25 4.82 -7.99
C LEU A 103 -4.82 3.47 -7.52
N PRO A 104 -4.18 2.35 -7.90
CA PRO A 104 -4.58 1.04 -7.42
C PRO A 104 -4.25 0.87 -5.94
N ASP A 105 -4.86 -0.13 -5.31
CA ASP A 105 -4.54 -0.48 -3.91
C ASP A 105 -3.12 -1.04 -3.77
N ILE A 106 -2.65 -1.76 -4.79
CA ILE A 106 -1.30 -2.37 -4.82
C ILE A 106 -0.71 -2.15 -6.22
N PHE A 107 0.56 -1.85 -6.29
CA PHE A 107 1.28 -1.79 -7.58
C PHE A 107 2.71 -2.29 -7.45
N SER A 108 3.22 -2.91 -8.53
CA SER A 108 4.63 -3.25 -8.63
C SER A 108 5.45 -1.99 -8.87
N SER A 109 6.58 -1.85 -8.18
CA SER A 109 7.39 -0.64 -8.28
C SER A 109 8.86 -0.91 -8.02
N TYR A 110 9.70 -0.03 -8.55
CA TYR A 110 11.04 0.19 -8.05
C TYR A 110 11.01 1.29 -6.97
N SER A 111 12.11 1.40 -6.22
CA SER A 111 12.17 2.29 -5.05
C SER A 111 12.07 3.78 -5.38
N ASP A 112 12.45 4.21 -6.57
CA ASP A 112 12.35 5.59 -7.03
C ASP A 112 10.90 6.02 -7.26
N THR A 113 10.09 5.20 -7.95
CA THR A 113 8.66 5.45 -8.12
C THR A 113 7.92 5.36 -6.80
N ALA A 114 8.22 4.35 -5.97
CA ALA A 114 7.63 4.23 -4.63
C ALA A 114 7.96 5.47 -3.77
N TYR A 115 9.20 5.99 -3.84
CA TYR A 115 9.59 7.21 -3.15
C TYR A 115 8.75 8.42 -3.62
N ALA A 116 8.54 8.59 -4.92
CA ALA A 116 7.71 9.68 -5.46
C ALA A 116 6.26 9.62 -4.94
N VAL A 117 5.68 8.42 -4.87
CA VAL A 117 4.33 8.21 -4.31
C VAL A 117 4.30 8.52 -2.82
N GLN A 118 5.34 8.12 -2.06
CA GLN A 118 5.45 8.41 -0.63
C GLN A 118 5.60 9.91 -0.33
N GLN A 119 6.24 10.69 -1.20
CA GLN A 119 6.30 12.15 -1.02
C GLN A 119 4.92 12.83 -1.00
N GLN A 120 3.88 12.13 -1.43
CA GLN A 120 2.49 12.58 -1.35
C GLN A 120 1.67 11.84 -0.28
N ASP A 121 2.33 11.13 0.64
CA ASP A 121 1.70 10.36 1.74
C ASP A 121 0.65 9.33 1.22
N LYS A 122 0.94 8.67 0.09
CA LYS A 122 0.03 7.71 -0.53
C LYS A 122 0.40 6.25 -0.31
N LEU A 123 1.51 5.95 0.36
CA LEU A 123 1.89 4.59 0.71
C LEU A 123 1.53 4.26 2.16
N ALA A 124 1.04 3.05 2.38
CA ALA A 124 0.82 2.52 3.72
C ALA A 124 2.14 2.04 4.33
N ASP A 125 2.32 2.23 5.63
CA ASP A 125 3.40 1.60 6.39
C ASP A 125 3.11 0.11 6.55
N LEU A 126 3.88 -0.72 5.87
CA LEU A 126 3.74 -2.18 5.90
C LEU A 126 4.34 -2.80 7.17
N SER A 127 5.23 -2.10 7.88
CA SER A 127 5.89 -2.62 9.08
C SER A 127 4.91 -2.99 10.19
N VAL A 128 3.74 -2.35 10.22
CA VAL A 128 2.70 -2.63 11.23
C VAL A 128 1.92 -3.93 10.97
N TYR A 129 2.08 -4.53 9.78
CA TYR A 129 1.39 -5.76 9.36
C TYR A 129 2.28 -6.99 9.36
N PHE A 130 3.59 -6.85 9.50
CA PHE A 130 4.55 -7.93 9.51
C PHE A 130 5.21 -8.06 10.88
N THR A 131 5.34 -9.29 11.35
CA THR A 131 6.16 -9.61 12.52
C THR A 131 7.64 -9.70 12.12
N GLU A 132 8.55 -9.53 13.09
CA GLU A 132 9.99 -9.73 12.87
C GLU A 132 10.31 -11.15 12.36
N ASP A 133 9.58 -12.17 12.85
CA ASP A 133 9.75 -13.56 12.40
C ASP A 133 9.36 -13.74 10.92
N GLU A 134 8.30 -13.08 10.45
CA GLU A 134 7.90 -13.09 9.05
C GLU A 134 8.93 -12.40 8.17
N LEU A 135 9.39 -11.22 8.55
CA LEU A 135 10.41 -10.48 7.81
C LEU A 135 11.75 -11.22 7.77
N SER A 136 12.13 -11.94 8.84
CA SER A 136 13.37 -12.71 8.91
C SER A 136 13.45 -13.87 7.92
N ARG A 137 12.36 -14.26 7.28
CA ARG A 137 12.31 -15.29 6.23
C ARG A 137 12.79 -14.78 4.87
N TYR A 138 12.95 -13.48 4.74
CA TYR A 138 13.41 -12.82 3.52
C TYR A 138 14.88 -12.42 3.65
N VAL A 139 15.50 -12.13 2.52
CA VAL A 139 16.88 -11.64 2.50
C VAL A 139 16.90 -10.20 3.04
N ASP A 140 17.63 -9.98 4.13
CA ASP A 140 17.67 -8.70 4.86
C ASP A 140 17.93 -7.50 3.94
N SER A 141 18.91 -7.62 3.01
CA SER A 141 19.23 -6.53 2.10
C SER A 141 18.07 -6.16 1.15
N TYR A 142 17.16 -7.09 0.87
CA TYR A 142 15.98 -6.82 0.03
C TYR A 142 14.88 -6.13 0.83
N ILE A 143 14.68 -6.52 2.08
CA ILE A 143 13.75 -5.84 2.99
C ILE A 143 14.24 -4.42 3.28
N GLN A 144 15.55 -4.22 3.48
CA GLN A 144 16.12 -2.90 3.76
C GLN A 144 15.87 -1.86 2.65
N GLU A 145 15.70 -2.27 1.41
CA GLU A 145 15.33 -1.37 0.32
C GLU A 145 13.95 -0.74 0.49
N GLY A 146 13.06 -1.39 1.25
CA GLY A 146 11.73 -0.87 1.55
C GLY A 146 11.70 0.23 2.62
N TYR A 147 12.77 0.39 3.38
CA TYR A 147 12.96 1.45 4.40
C TYR A 147 13.69 2.65 3.81
N PHE A 148 13.19 3.22 2.72
CA PHE A 148 13.87 4.31 2.01
C PHE A 148 13.65 5.69 2.64
N ASN A 149 12.71 5.83 3.57
CA ASN A 149 12.53 7.03 4.38
C ASN A 149 13.23 6.89 5.75
N GLN A 150 13.53 8.02 6.39
CA GLN A 150 14.17 8.04 7.72
C GLN A 150 13.16 7.92 8.88
N ASP A 151 11.92 7.60 8.60
CA ASP A 151 10.82 7.45 9.57
C ASP A 151 10.70 6.04 10.18
N GLY A 152 11.45 5.07 9.63
CA GLY A 152 11.45 3.68 10.06
C GLY A 152 10.27 2.85 9.55
N ALA A 153 9.47 3.39 8.63
CA ALA A 153 8.35 2.70 8.02
C ALA A 153 8.77 1.88 6.79
N LEU A 154 8.17 0.71 6.61
CA LEU A 154 8.38 -0.17 5.45
C LEU A 154 7.34 0.16 4.37
N TYR A 155 7.77 0.74 3.27
CA TYR A 155 6.86 1.16 2.19
C TYR A 155 6.91 0.28 0.95
N LEU A 156 7.96 -0.53 0.79
CA LEU A 156 8.13 -1.42 -0.35
C LEU A 156 8.47 -2.83 0.15
N PHE A 157 7.74 -3.82 -0.35
CA PHE A 157 7.97 -5.23 -0.01
C PHE A 157 8.54 -5.98 -1.21
N PRO A 158 9.65 -6.73 -1.06
CA PRO A 158 10.30 -7.40 -2.18
C PRO A 158 9.48 -8.62 -2.64
N VAL A 159 9.04 -8.62 -3.89
CA VAL A 159 8.37 -9.76 -4.53
C VAL A 159 9.34 -10.58 -5.35
N ALA A 160 10.22 -9.91 -6.11
CA ALA A 160 11.23 -10.54 -6.95
C ALA A 160 12.43 -9.62 -7.12
N LYS A 161 13.60 -10.20 -7.35
CA LYS A 161 14.82 -9.47 -7.71
C LYS A 161 15.41 -10.10 -8.98
N SER A 162 15.85 -9.25 -9.89
CA SER A 162 16.60 -9.65 -11.08
C SER A 162 18.06 -9.23 -10.97
N THR A 163 18.93 -10.00 -11.62
CA THR A 163 20.37 -9.71 -11.68
C THR A 163 20.79 -9.62 -13.13
N GLU A 164 21.52 -8.57 -13.48
CA GLU A 164 22.20 -8.47 -14.76
C GLU A 164 23.49 -9.29 -14.72
N ILE A 165 23.72 -10.05 -15.79
CA ILE A 165 24.94 -10.83 -15.96
C ILE A 165 25.57 -10.51 -17.32
N THR A 166 26.91 -10.45 -17.36
CA THR A 166 27.65 -10.36 -18.61
C THR A 166 28.16 -11.74 -18.99
N MET A 167 27.81 -12.19 -20.19
CA MET A 167 28.36 -13.42 -20.77
C MET A 167 29.38 -13.06 -21.82
N ILE A 168 30.55 -13.71 -21.74
CA ILE A 168 31.63 -13.54 -22.74
C ILE A 168 31.80 -14.86 -23.47
N ASN A 169 31.56 -14.85 -24.77
CA ASN A 169 31.91 -15.97 -25.62
C ASN A 169 33.45 -16.02 -25.85
N LYS A 170 34.09 -17.14 -25.48
CA LYS A 170 35.54 -17.34 -25.63
C LYS A 170 35.91 -18.31 -26.73
N THR A 171 34.96 -18.67 -27.59
CA THR A 171 35.13 -19.73 -28.59
C THR A 171 35.44 -19.21 -29.99
N ASP A 172 35.92 -17.98 -30.16
CA ASP A 172 36.43 -17.45 -31.42
C ASP A 172 37.96 -17.44 -31.43
#